data_7b9436d4e029d0d47ab27eb346181d0e
#
_entry.id   7b9436d4e029d0d47ab27eb346181d0e
#
_cell.length_a   1.000
_cell.length_b   1.000
_cell.length_c   1.000
_cell.angle_alpha   90.00
_cell.angle_beta   90.00
_cell.angle_gamma   90.00
#
_symmetry.space_group_name_H-M   'P 1'
#
loop_
_entity.id
_entity.type
_entity.pdbx_description
1 polymer ?
#
loop_
_entity_poly.entity_id
_entity_poly.type
_entity_poly.pdbx_seq_one_letter_code
_entity_poly.pdbx_strand_id
1 'polypeptide(L)'
;MILDAETHEQVAAVHRILRGVEGLALPGRVKTELFASVFETNTFVCATAAEVDAALPALRRAAAEAAAAEGLAIAAAATHPFARPEAQPIVKEERYVTFVGYGGISVRRQGVQGLHVHVGMPSPEDCWRCLDAVAPWLPLVLALSANSPWFGGELTGMASNRAPILAELPRAGTPPPFRSYGEWEAWVERLVRIGVLEDYTRIWWDVRPHPALGTLEVRMPDQPTDVRLSAAFAALVQALCATALDGGARGGSPRPDYVQNRWSAARFGVRAKLIHPDGSSFLPATELAAELLELVAPAAARLGSAKLLARIDPSGCEADMQLEAASPQEAAAGLVARSVA
;
A
#
# COMPACT_ATOMS: atom_id res chain seq x y z
N MET A 1 -0.45 12.64 -4.06
CA MET A 1 -1.56 13.59 -4.29
C MET A 1 -0.97 14.89 -4.81
N ILE A 2 -1.70 15.62 -5.66
CA ILE A 2 -1.32 16.92 -6.22
C ILE A 2 -2.17 17.95 -5.52
N LEU A 3 -1.53 18.95 -4.92
CA LEU A 3 -2.16 19.93 -4.05
C LEU A 3 -1.85 21.35 -4.53
N ASP A 4 -2.72 22.27 -4.25
CA ASP A 4 -2.42 23.70 -4.27
C ASP A 4 -1.36 24.01 -3.20
N ALA A 5 -0.35 24.79 -3.55
CA ALA A 5 0.80 25.03 -2.67
C ALA A 5 0.46 25.87 -1.42
N GLU A 6 -0.62 26.65 -1.44
CA GLU A 6 -1.04 27.54 -0.35
C GLU A 6 -2.18 26.94 0.48
N THR A 7 -3.23 26.44 -0.19
CA THR A 7 -4.44 25.95 0.48
C THR A 7 -4.36 24.46 0.84
N HIS A 8 -3.45 23.73 0.21
CA HIS A 8 -3.31 22.27 0.29
C HIS A 8 -4.56 21.50 -0.17
N GLU A 9 -5.46 22.14 -0.92
CA GLU A 9 -6.58 21.47 -1.58
C GLU A 9 -6.09 20.59 -2.74
N GLN A 10 -6.79 19.50 -3.03
CA GLN A 10 -6.46 18.66 -4.17
C GLN A 10 -6.74 19.36 -5.50
N VAL A 11 -5.77 19.33 -6.42
CA VAL A 11 -5.85 19.93 -7.75
C VAL A 11 -5.82 18.86 -8.83
N ALA A 12 -6.79 18.89 -9.75
CA ALA A 12 -6.86 17.98 -10.89
C ALA A 12 -5.80 18.34 -11.96
N ALA A 13 -4.56 17.96 -11.72
CA ALA A 13 -3.39 18.40 -12.50
C ALA A 13 -2.46 17.27 -12.97
N VAL A 14 -2.87 15.99 -12.90
CA VAL A 14 -2.01 14.85 -13.22
C VAL A 14 -1.33 14.98 -14.57
N HIS A 15 -2.05 15.42 -15.62
CA HIS A 15 -1.46 15.57 -16.96
C HIS A 15 -0.42 16.70 -17.03
N ARG A 16 -0.48 17.70 -16.14
CA ARG A 16 0.59 18.73 -16.04
C ARG A 16 1.85 18.12 -15.46
N ILE A 17 1.72 17.33 -14.39
CA ILE A 17 2.84 16.61 -13.79
C ILE A 17 3.49 15.66 -14.79
N LEU A 18 2.69 14.88 -15.53
CA LEU A 18 3.20 13.94 -16.54
C LEU A 18 4.00 14.66 -17.63
N ARG A 19 3.54 15.81 -18.12
CA ARG A 19 4.33 16.62 -19.06
C ARG A 19 5.63 17.14 -18.47
N GLY A 20 5.63 17.54 -17.19
CA GLY A 20 6.82 18.03 -16.50
C GLY A 20 7.92 16.97 -16.31
N VAL A 21 7.55 15.68 -16.31
CA VAL A 21 8.52 14.58 -16.20
C VAL A 21 8.80 13.88 -17.53
N GLU A 22 8.15 14.28 -18.61
CA GLU A 22 8.31 13.69 -19.94
C GLU A 22 9.74 13.88 -20.44
N GLY A 23 10.33 12.81 -20.98
CA GLY A 23 11.71 12.81 -21.48
C GLY A 23 12.80 12.73 -20.41
N LEU A 24 12.47 12.76 -19.13
CA LEU A 24 13.46 12.56 -18.07
C LEU A 24 13.90 11.09 -17.98
N ALA A 25 15.18 10.87 -17.79
CA ALA A 25 15.74 9.54 -17.53
C ALA A 25 15.50 9.14 -16.07
N LEU A 26 14.32 8.59 -15.80
CA LEU A 26 13.90 8.20 -14.47
C LEU A 26 14.08 6.68 -14.23
N PRO A 27 14.31 6.23 -13.00
CA PRO A 27 14.44 4.82 -12.64
C PRO A 27 13.06 4.09 -12.55
N GLY A 28 12.06 4.58 -13.26
CA GLY A 28 10.70 4.10 -13.25
C GLY A 28 9.77 4.96 -14.07
N ARG A 29 8.49 4.97 -13.71
CA ARG A 29 7.45 5.71 -14.42
C ARG A 29 6.60 6.52 -13.46
N VAL A 30 6.13 7.68 -13.91
CA VAL A 30 5.02 8.44 -13.32
C VAL A 30 3.82 8.29 -14.24
N LYS A 31 2.66 7.95 -13.71
CA LYS A 31 1.47 7.67 -14.52
C LYS A 31 0.17 8.18 -13.86
N THR A 32 -0.90 8.20 -14.61
CA THR A 32 -2.25 8.49 -14.12
C THR A 32 -2.72 7.46 -13.10
N GLU A 33 -3.56 7.91 -12.17
CA GLU A 33 -4.38 7.09 -11.28
C GLU A 33 -5.86 7.49 -11.47
N LEU A 34 -6.78 6.85 -10.74
CA LEU A 34 -8.23 7.04 -10.85
C LEU A 34 -8.65 8.52 -10.83
N PHE A 35 -8.11 9.28 -9.89
CA PHE A 35 -8.42 10.72 -9.75
C PHE A 35 -7.38 11.58 -10.44
N ALA A 36 -7.85 12.63 -11.14
CA ALA A 36 -6.98 13.58 -11.82
C ALA A 36 -6.08 14.41 -10.86
N SER A 37 -6.35 14.34 -9.55
CA SER A 37 -5.54 14.94 -8.47
C SER A 37 -4.52 13.98 -7.87
N VAL A 38 -4.34 12.78 -8.47
CA VAL A 38 -3.41 11.76 -8.00
C VAL A 38 -2.56 11.24 -9.17
N PHE A 39 -1.29 10.99 -8.92
CA PHE A 39 -0.40 10.25 -9.81
C PHE A 39 0.17 9.04 -9.08
N GLU A 40 0.58 8.05 -9.81
CA GLU A 40 1.26 6.87 -9.32
C GLU A 40 2.71 6.85 -9.80
N THR A 41 3.65 6.48 -8.92
CA THR A 41 5.04 6.21 -9.28
C THR A 41 5.32 4.72 -9.19
N ASN A 42 5.93 4.15 -10.24
CA ASN A 42 6.36 2.75 -10.28
C ASN A 42 7.85 2.69 -10.58
N THR A 43 8.61 1.96 -9.79
CA THR A 43 9.99 1.64 -10.16
C THR A 43 10.02 0.69 -11.37
N PHE A 44 11.10 0.67 -12.11
CA PHE A 44 11.39 -0.51 -12.92
C PHE A 44 11.68 -1.71 -12.01
N VAL A 45 11.84 -2.89 -12.60
CA VAL A 45 12.23 -4.07 -11.84
C VAL A 45 13.58 -3.80 -11.17
N CYS A 46 13.59 -3.93 -9.85
CA CYS A 46 14.78 -3.75 -9.01
C CYS A 46 15.30 -5.12 -8.60
N ALA A 47 16.59 -5.37 -8.72
CA ALA A 47 17.21 -6.61 -8.27
C ALA A 47 17.33 -6.65 -6.75
N THR A 48 17.43 -5.48 -6.11
CA THR A 48 17.63 -5.36 -4.66
C THR A 48 16.75 -4.26 -4.06
N ALA A 49 16.50 -4.35 -2.77
CA ALA A 49 15.81 -3.29 -2.02
C ALA A 49 16.63 -1.97 -1.98
N ALA A 50 17.94 -2.02 -2.13
CA ALA A 50 18.79 -0.84 -2.23
C ALA A 50 18.53 -0.05 -3.54
N GLU A 51 18.22 -0.75 -4.63
CA GLU A 51 17.81 -0.08 -5.88
C GLU A 51 16.43 0.58 -5.73
N VAL A 52 15.50 -0.03 -4.98
CA VAL A 52 14.21 0.58 -4.62
C VAL A 52 14.43 1.86 -3.80
N ASP A 53 15.35 1.81 -2.82
CA ASP A 53 15.72 2.94 -1.95
C ASP A 53 16.34 4.12 -2.73
N ALA A 54 17.02 3.84 -3.83
CA ALA A 54 17.52 4.87 -4.73
C ALA A 54 16.45 5.38 -5.72
N ALA A 55 15.61 4.49 -6.22
CA ALA A 55 14.64 4.80 -7.28
C ALA A 55 13.44 5.63 -6.79
N LEU A 56 12.85 5.29 -5.65
CA LEU A 56 11.64 5.96 -5.16
C LEU A 56 11.86 7.45 -4.83
N PRO A 57 12.96 7.86 -4.15
CA PRO A 57 13.23 9.29 -3.94
C PRO A 57 13.46 10.05 -5.25
N ALA A 58 14.11 9.44 -6.24
CA ALA A 58 14.33 10.08 -7.55
C ALA A 58 13.01 10.34 -8.29
N LEU A 59 12.09 9.35 -8.30
CA LEU A 59 10.76 9.48 -8.89
C LEU A 59 9.93 10.53 -8.17
N ARG A 60 9.93 10.52 -6.83
CA ARG A 60 9.18 11.49 -6.04
C ARG A 60 9.70 12.90 -6.22
N ARG A 61 11.02 13.09 -6.25
CA ARG A 61 11.66 14.39 -6.49
C ARG A 61 11.29 14.95 -7.86
N ALA A 62 11.39 14.15 -8.92
CA ALA A 62 11.01 14.59 -10.27
C ALA A 62 9.54 15.04 -10.33
N ALA A 63 8.63 14.30 -9.67
CA ALA A 63 7.22 14.70 -9.61
C ALA A 63 7.02 15.97 -8.76
N ALA A 64 7.78 16.15 -7.67
CA ALA A 64 7.74 17.36 -6.84
C ALA A 64 8.23 18.60 -7.60
N GLU A 65 9.33 18.47 -8.33
CA GLU A 65 9.88 19.53 -9.18
C GLU A 65 8.90 19.93 -10.30
N ALA A 66 8.29 18.93 -10.96
CA ALA A 66 7.24 19.17 -11.96
C ALA A 66 6.01 19.86 -11.34
N ALA A 67 5.63 19.52 -10.13
CA ALA A 67 4.53 20.20 -9.43
C ALA A 67 4.90 21.65 -9.06
N ALA A 68 6.07 21.87 -8.49
CA ALA A 68 6.56 23.19 -8.10
C ALA A 68 6.65 24.16 -9.30
N ALA A 69 7.05 23.67 -10.47
CA ALA A 69 7.06 24.47 -11.71
C ALA A 69 5.68 24.97 -12.14
N GLU A 70 4.62 24.33 -11.68
CA GLU A 70 3.22 24.66 -11.93
C GLU A 70 2.55 25.41 -10.74
N GLY A 71 3.32 25.81 -9.72
CA GLY A 71 2.80 26.44 -8.50
C GLY A 71 2.02 25.46 -7.60
N LEU A 72 2.31 24.16 -7.72
CA LEU A 72 1.65 23.09 -6.97
C LEU A 72 2.61 22.41 -6.02
N ALA A 73 2.06 21.71 -5.03
CA ALA A 73 2.78 20.85 -4.13
C ALA A 73 2.37 19.37 -4.32
N ILE A 74 3.15 18.47 -3.76
CA ILE A 74 2.75 17.06 -3.65
C ILE A 74 2.69 16.62 -2.19
N ALA A 75 1.81 15.67 -1.91
CA ALA A 75 1.79 14.97 -0.63
C ALA A 75 1.59 13.47 -0.82
N ALA A 76 2.20 12.70 0.05
CA ALA A 76 2.04 11.24 0.14
C ALA A 76 1.44 10.88 1.49
N ALA A 77 0.30 10.23 1.49
CA ALA A 77 -0.39 9.62 2.63
C ALA A 77 -1.46 8.68 2.08
N ALA A 78 -2.07 7.86 2.93
CA ALA A 78 -3.07 6.93 2.42
C ALA A 78 -4.45 7.55 2.21
N THR A 79 -4.75 8.71 2.81
CA THR A 79 -5.91 9.57 2.52
C THR A 79 -5.50 11.04 2.55
N HIS A 80 -6.25 11.88 1.85
CA HIS A 80 -6.13 13.33 2.04
C HIS A 80 -6.90 13.76 3.30
N PRO A 81 -6.34 14.62 4.18
CA PRO A 81 -6.99 14.94 5.44
C PRO A 81 -8.38 15.54 5.33
N PHE A 82 -8.64 16.42 4.36
CA PHE A 82 -9.93 17.11 4.25
C PHE A 82 -10.60 17.08 2.87
N ALA A 83 -9.93 16.59 1.82
CA ALA A 83 -10.58 16.46 0.53
C ALA A 83 -11.65 15.35 0.56
N ARG A 84 -12.71 15.57 -0.21
CA ARG A 84 -13.79 14.59 -0.45
C ARG A 84 -13.56 13.93 -1.80
N PRO A 85 -13.25 12.64 -1.83
CA PRO A 85 -12.96 11.93 -3.10
C PRO A 85 -14.12 12.01 -4.09
N GLU A 86 -15.36 11.96 -3.62
CA GLU A 86 -16.54 11.99 -4.48
C GLU A 86 -16.64 13.27 -5.32
N ALA A 87 -16.03 14.36 -4.84
CA ALA A 87 -15.98 15.64 -5.54
C ALA A 87 -14.80 15.74 -6.53
N GLN A 88 -13.83 14.81 -6.46
CA GLN A 88 -12.65 14.88 -7.32
C GLN A 88 -12.94 14.39 -8.75
N PRO A 89 -12.39 15.08 -9.77
CA PRO A 89 -12.49 14.64 -11.15
C PRO A 89 -11.80 13.30 -11.39
N ILE A 90 -12.46 12.41 -12.12
CA ILE A 90 -11.90 11.14 -12.59
C ILE A 90 -11.10 11.39 -13.88
N VAL A 91 -9.96 10.72 -14.02
CA VAL A 91 -9.17 10.70 -15.26
C VAL A 91 -10.03 10.10 -16.40
N LYS A 92 -10.07 10.77 -17.55
CA LYS A 92 -10.89 10.38 -18.71
C LYS A 92 -10.20 9.29 -19.55
N GLU A 93 -9.77 8.22 -18.89
CA GLU A 93 -9.31 7.00 -19.53
C GLU A 93 -10.40 5.92 -19.41
N GLU A 94 -10.62 5.14 -20.45
CA GLU A 94 -11.70 4.14 -20.55
C GLU A 94 -11.72 3.20 -19.33
N ARG A 95 -10.56 2.72 -18.90
CA ARG A 95 -10.43 1.82 -17.73
C ARG A 95 -11.00 2.43 -16.44
N TYR A 96 -10.84 3.75 -16.23
CA TYR A 96 -11.34 4.42 -15.04
C TYR A 96 -12.82 4.77 -15.15
N VAL A 97 -13.25 5.21 -16.32
CA VAL A 97 -14.67 5.48 -16.60
C VAL A 97 -15.50 4.20 -16.42
N THR A 98 -15.03 3.08 -16.98
CA THR A 98 -15.66 1.76 -16.83
C THR A 98 -15.67 1.33 -15.36
N PHE A 99 -14.57 1.54 -14.63
CA PHE A 99 -14.49 1.18 -13.22
C PHE A 99 -15.47 1.97 -12.35
N VAL A 100 -15.61 3.28 -12.58
CA VAL A 100 -16.62 4.11 -11.90
C VAL A 100 -18.04 3.66 -12.28
N GLY A 101 -18.28 3.34 -13.55
CA GLY A 101 -19.56 2.80 -14.02
C GLY A 101 -19.93 1.48 -13.34
N TYR A 102 -18.93 0.61 -13.11
CA TYR A 102 -19.12 -0.67 -12.41
C TYR A 102 -19.41 -0.50 -10.93
N GLY A 103 -18.61 0.31 -10.20
CA GLY A 103 -18.66 0.35 -8.74
C GLY A 103 -19.41 1.54 -8.14
N GLY A 104 -19.84 2.49 -8.98
CA GLY A 104 -20.65 3.65 -8.53
C GLY A 104 -19.97 4.44 -7.41
N ILE A 105 -20.72 4.70 -6.34
CA ILE A 105 -20.25 5.49 -5.19
C ILE A 105 -19.08 4.82 -4.46
N SER A 106 -19.04 3.48 -4.37
CA SER A 106 -17.94 2.76 -3.71
C SER A 106 -16.62 3.02 -4.40
N VAL A 107 -16.58 3.14 -5.73
CA VAL A 107 -15.38 3.50 -6.49
C VAL A 107 -15.08 5.00 -6.37
N ARG A 108 -16.08 5.86 -6.41
CA ARG A 108 -15.88 7.31 -6.24
C ARG A 108 -15.34 7.69 -4.86
N ARG A 109 -15.50 6.85 -3.85
CA ARG A 109 -14.95 7.01 -2.50
C ARG A 109 -13.52 6.50 -2.35
N GLN A 110 -12.95 5.83 -3.38
CA GLN A 110 -11.60 5.27 -3.34
C GLN A 110 -10.48 6.32 -3.47
N GLY A 111 -10.63 7.46 -2.78
CA GLY A 111 -9.55 8.46 -2.65
C GLY A 111 -8.46 8.00 -1.70
N VAL A 112 -7.97 6.78 -1.91
CA VAL A 112 -7.00 6.10 -1.03
C VAL A 112 -5.75 5.73 -1.81
N GLN A 113 -4.58 5.85 -1.14
CA GLN A 113 -3.29 5.51 -1.70
C GLN A 113 -2.61 4.44 -0.84
N GLY A 114 -2.07 3.42 -1.47
CA GLY A 114 -1.32 2.35 -0.83
C GLY A 114 0.06 2.17 -1.43
N LEU A 115 0.94 1.58 -0.66
CA LEU A 115 2.19 1.06 -1.18
C LEU A 115 1.97 -0.38 -1.66
N HIS A 116 2.21 -0.64 -2.94
CA HIS A 116 2.18 -1.97 -3.51
C HIS A 116 3.60 -2.48 -3.71
N VAL A 117 3.88 -3.67 -3.20
CA VAL A 117 5.20 -4.31 -3.32
C VAL A 117 5.05 -5.61 -4.11
N HIS A 118 5.74 -5.67 -5.24
CA HIS A 118 5.81 -6.87 -6.07
C HIS A 118 7.12 -7.60 -5.80
N VAL A 119 7.03 -8.87 -5.39
CA VAL A 119 8.19 -9.75 -5.20
C VAL A 119 8.13 -10.86 -6.23
N GLY A 120 9.21 -11.02 -7.03
CA GLY A 120 9.32 -12.08 -8.04
C GLY A 120 9.27 -13.46 -7.39
N MET A 121 8.50 -14.38 -7.97
CA MET A 121 8.33 -15.74 -7.46
C MET A 121 8.94 -16.76 -8.42
N PRO A 122 9.60 -17.82 -7.90
CA PRO A 122 10.20 -18.85 -8.74
C PRO A 122 9.17 -19.64 -9.57
N SER A 123 8.00 -19.90 -9.00
CA SER A 123 6.91 -20.64 -9.63
C SER A 123 5.53 -20.15 -9.13
N PRO A 124 4.42 -20.50 -9.82
CA PRO A 124 3.07 -20.27 -9.33
C PRO A 124 2.80 -20.92 -7.97
N GLU A 125 3.28 -22.14 -7.77
CA GLU A 125 3.13 -22.89 -6.50
C GLU A 125 3.90 -22.22 -5.36
N ASP A 126 5.11 -21.72 -5.64
CA ASP A 126 5.89 -20.94 -4.68
C ASP A 126 5.19 -19.62 -4.35
N CYS A 127 4.57 -18.98 -5.34
CA CYS A 127 3.77 -17.77 -5.15
C CYS A 127 2.61 -18.03 -4.16
N TRP A 128 1.89 -19.14 -4.34
CA TRP A 128 0.78 -19.49 -3.46
C TRP A 128 1.25 -19.86 -2.05
N ARG A 129 2.30 -20.70 -1.95
CA ARG A 129 2.91 -21.06 -0.68
C ARG A 129 3.40 -19.83 0.08
N CYS A 130 4.02 -18.90 -0.64
CA CYS A 130 4.48 -17.63 -0.07
C CYS A 130 3.30 -16.76 0.38
N LEU A 131 2.22 -16.65 -0.42
CA LEU A 131 1.01 -15.93 -0.05
C LEU A 131 0.44 -16.45 1.27
N ASP A 132 0.28 -17.77 1.39
CA ASP A 132 -0.28 -18.41 2.58
C ASP A 132 0.57 -18.17 3.83
N ALA A 133 1.90 -18.17 3.69
CA ALA A 133 2.83 -17.92 4.79
C ALA A 133 2.94 -16.43 5.19
N VAL A 134 2.81 -15.51 4.22
CA VAL A 134 2.95 -14.06 4.43
C VAL A 134 1.67 -13.43 4.95
N ALA A 135 0.50 -13.89 4.48
CA ALA A 135 -0.80 -13.30 4.81
C ALA A 135 -1.02 -13.08 6.32
N PRO A 136 -0.73 -14.02 7.23
CA PRO A 136 -0.96 -13.81 8.66
C PRO A 136 -0.20 -12.62 9.27
N TRP A 137 0.91 -12.20 8.67
CA TRP A 137 1.72 -11.07 9.11
C TRP A 137 1.26 -9.72 8.56
N LEU A 138 0.42 -9.71 7.50
CA LEU A 138 0.03 -8.47 6.85
C LEU A 138 -0.77 -7.49 7.72
N PRO A 139 -1.64 -7.94 8.64
CA PRO A 139 -2.26 -6.99 9.58
C PRO A 139 -1.24 -6.22 10.44
N LEU A 140 -0.13 -6.85 10.81
CA LEU A 140 0.96 -6.16 11.50
C LEU A 140 1.65 -5.13 10.58
N VAL A 141 1.89 -5.49 9.31
CA VAL A 141 2.43 -4.54 8.32
C VAL A 141 1.49 -3.34 8.13
N LEU A 142 0.17 -3.54 8.16
CA LEU A 142 -0.80 -2.45 8.18
C LEU A 142 -0.65 -1.56 9.42
N ALA A 143 -0.52 -2.17 10.60
CA ALA A 143 -0.36 -1.42 11.85
C ALA A 143 0.89 -0.52 11.82
N LEU A 144 2.02 -1.05 11.31
CA LEU A 144 3.29 -0.32 11.20
C LEU A 144 3.26 0.78 10.13
N SER A 145 2.47 0.60 9.06
CA SER A 145 2.39 1.53 7.94
C SER A 145 1.21 2.50 8.02
N ALA A 146 0.38 2.43 9.06
CA ALA A 146 -0.84 3.23 9.16
C ALA A 146 -0.55 4.73 8.99
N ASN A 147 -1.26 5.38 8.06
CA ASN A 147 -1.01 6.77 7.65
C ASN A 147 -2.26 7.46 7.08
N SER A 148 -3.45 7.22 7.67
CA SER A 148 -4.71 7.81 7.18
C SER A 148 -5.75 8.04 8.28
N PRO A 149 -5.43 8.81 9.36
CA PRO A 149 -6.38 9.04 10.45
C PRO A 149 -7.45 10.07 10.12
N TRP A 150 -7.21 10.95 9.15
CA TRP A 150 -8.11 11.98 8.69
C TRP A 150 -8.81 11.60 7.39
N PHE A 151 -10.08 11.99 7.25
CA PHE A 151 -10.84 11.84 6.01
C PHE A 151 -12.00 12.84 5.94
N GLY A 152 -12.13 13.57 4.84
CA GLY A 152 -13.23 14.52 4.62
C GLY A 152 -13.31 15.66 5.65
N GLY A 153 -12.20 16.00 6.29
CA GLY A 153 -12.08 17.05 7.31
C GLY A 153 -12.27 16.56 8.74
N GLU A 154 -12.47 15.28 8.96
CA GLU A 154 -12.77 14.70 10.27
C GLU A 154 -11.75 13.66 10.69
N LEU A 155 -11.47 13.56 11.99
CA LEU A 155 -10.76 12.42 12.59
C LEU A 155 -11.67 11.20 12.57
N THR A 156 -11.25 10.16 11.85
CA THR A 156 -12.06 8.94 11.66
C THR A 156 -12.05 8.02 12.87
N GLY A 157 -11.13 8.23 13.79
CA GLY A 157 -10.84 7.31 14.86
C GLY A 157 -10.05 6.08 14.42
N MET A 158 -9.67 5.96 13.15
CA MET A 158 -8.81 4.91 12.60
C MET A 158 -7.38 5.43 12.46
N ALA A 159 -6.38 4.57 12.65
CA ALA A 159 -5.01 4.87 12.27
C ALA A 159 -4.82 4.70 10.75
N SER A 160 -5.47 3.69 10.16
CA SER A 160 -5.59 3.49 8.72
C SER A 160 -7.06 3.46 8.30
N ASN A 161 -7.59 4.60 7.85
CA ASN A 161 -8.93 4.67 7.28
C ASN A 161 -8.97 4.15 5.81
N ARG A 162 -7.82 4.03 5.15
CA ARG A 162 -7.72 3.41 3.83
C ARG A 162 -8.26 1.97 3.86
N ALA A 163 -7.94 1.20 4.87
CA ALA A 163 -8.29 -0.22 4.93
C ALA A 163 -9.80 -0.47 4.89
N PRO A 164 -10.68 0.19 5.69
CA PRO A 164 -12.13 0.04 5.56
C PRO A 164 -12.70 0.61 4.26
N ILE A 165 -12.18 1.74 3.74
CA ILE A 165 -12.63 2.31 2.46
C ILE A 165 -12.37 1.33 1.32
N LEU A 166 -11.17 0.72 1.26
CA LEU A 166 -10.85 -0.27 0.22
C LEU A 166 -11.78 -1.50 0.32
N ALA A 167 -12.21 -1.86 1.51
CA ALA A 167 -13.12 -2.99 1.73
C ALA A 167 -14.55 -2.77 1.18
N GLU A 168 -14.91 -1.55 0.77
CA GLU A 168 -16.18 -1.29 0.06
C GLU A 168 -16.19 -1.88 -1.36
N LEU A 169 -15.03 -2.21 -1.93
CA LEU A 169 -14.93 -2.87 -3.23
C LEU A 169 -15.26 -4.36 -3.13
N PRO A 170 -15.93 -4.92 -4.14
CA PRO A 170 -16.14 -6.36 -4.19
C PRO A 170 -14.80 -7.08 -4.31
N ARG A 171 -14.65 -8.22 -3.65
CA ARG A 171 -13.41 -9.02 -3.68
C ARG A 171 -12.19 -8.25 -3.15
N ALA A 172 -12.39 -7.39 -2.15
CA ALA A 172 -11.33 -6.68 -1.45
C ALA A 172 -10.99 -7.35 -0.09
N GLY A 173 -9.84 -6.99 0.46
CA GLY A 173 -9.39 -7.40 1.79
C GLY A 173 -8.78 -8.79 1.80
N THR A 174 -9.24 -9.64 2.72
CA THR A 174 -8.65 -10.96 3.00
C THR A 174 -8.81 -11.93 1.83
N PRO A 175 -7.73 -12.59 1.34
CA PRO A 175 -7.86 -13.68 0.36
C PRO A 175 -8.76 -14.82 0.90
N PRO A 176 -9.60 -15.42 0.05
CA PRO A 176 -10.28 -16.67 0.41
C PRO A 176 -9.28 -17.83 0.66
N PRO A 177 -9.66 -18.85 1.41
CA PRO A 177 -8.79 -19.98 1.74
C PRO A 177 -8.73 -21.00 0.58
N PHE A 178 -8.17 -20.63 -0.55
CA PHE A 178 -7.83 -21.60 -1.60
C PHE A 178 -6.66 -22.47 -1.15
N ARG A 179 -6.63 -23.71 -1.61
CA ARG A 179 -5.60 -24.69 -1.23
C ARG A 179 -4.34 -24.65 -2.11
N SER A 180 -4.45 -24.05 -3.30
CA SER A 180 -3.37 -24.00 -4.27
C SER A 180 -3.54 -22.86 -5.26
N TYR A 181 -2.45 -22.53 -5.97
CA TYR A 181 -2.49 -21.59 -7.09
C TYR A 181 -3.49 -22.05 -8.17
N GLY A 182 -3.48 -23.34 -8.53
CA GLY A 182 -4.41 -23.86 -9.56
C GLY A 182 -5.89 -23.76 -9.15
N GLU A 183 -6.23 -23.91 -7.85
CA GLU A 183 -7.61 -23.71 -7.39
C GLU A 183 -8.03 -22.23 -7.50
N TRP A 184 -7.14 -21.31 -7.16
CA TRP A 184 -7.36 -19.87 -7.36
C TRP A 184 -7.48 -19.52 -8.84
N GLU A 185 -6.58 -20.01 -9.68
CA GLU A 185 -6.58 -19.77 -11.13
C GLU A 185 -7.87 -20.25 -11.77
N ALA A 186 -8.29 -21.49 -11.47
CA ALA A 186 -9.55 -22.06 -11.96
C ALA A 186 -10.77 -21.23 -11.51
N TRP A 187 -10.75 -20.68 -10.30
CA TRP A 187 -11.79 -19.77 -9.81
C TRP A 187 -11.81 -18.45 -10.61
N VAL A 188 -10.66 -17.85 -10.88
CA VAL A 188 -10.53 -16.63 -11.69
C VAL A 188 -11.04 -16.89 -13.11
N GLU A 189 -10.55 -17.94 -13.78
CA GLU A 189 -10.97 -18.32 -15.12
C GLU A 189 -12.49 -18.53 -15.22
N ARG A 190 -13.07 -19.18 -14.21
CA ARG A 190 -14.53 -19.36 -14.15
C ARG A 190 -15.26 -18.02 -14.10
N LEU A 191 -14.79 -17.06 -13.28
CA LEU A 191 -15.41 -15.74 -13.15
C LEU A 191 -15.26 -14.92 -14.43
N VAL A 192 -14.12 -15.00 -15.10
CA VAL A 192 -13.90 -14.38 -16.42
C VAL A 192 -14.85 -14.98 -17.45
N ARG A 193 -14.93 -16.30 -17.55
CA ARG A 193 -15.79 -17.01 -18.51
C ARG A 193 -17.27 -16.66 -18.38
N ILE A 194 -17.77 -16.46 -17.14
CA ILE A 194 -19.17 -16.07 -16.90
C ILE A 194 -19.39 -14.55 -16.88
N GLY A 195 -18.35 -13.75 -17.21
CA GLY A 195 -18.46 -12.30 -17.34
C GLY A 195 -18.52 -11.50 -16.04
N VAL A 196 -18.13 -12.08 -14.89
CA VAL A 196 -18.07 -11.37 -13.59
C VAL A 196 -16.82 -10.52 -13.47
N LEU A 197 -15.70 -10.96 -14.07
CA LEU A 197 -14.42 -10.28 -14.10
C LEU A 197 -13.95 -10.10 -15.56
N GLU A 198 -13.24 -9.02 -15.82
CA GLU A 198 -12.41 -8.87 -17.03
C GLU A 198 -11.17 -9.77 -16.92
N ASP A 199 -10.48 -9.66 -15.79
CA ASP A 199 -9.31 -10.45 -15.43
C ASP A 199 -9.05 -10.40 -13.90
N TYR A 200 -7.96 -11.04 -13.45
CA TYR A 200 -7.56 -11.10 -12.05
C TYR A 200 -7.25 -9.71 -11.43
N THR A 201 -7.00 -8.67 -12.21
CA THR A 201 -6.71 -7.32 -11.70
C THR A 201 -7.92 -6.69 -10.99
N ARG A 202 -9.13 -7.21 -11.26
CA ARG A 202 -10.39 -6.86 -10.58
C ARG A 202 -10.57 -7.55 -9.23
N ILE A 203 -9.48 -8.04 -8.62
CA ILE A 203 -9.42 -8.63 -7.29
C ILE A 203 -8.54 -7.72 -6.43
N TRP A 204 -9.12 -7.11 -5.40
CA TRP A 204 -8.44 -6.13 -4.54
C TRP A 204 -8.06 -6.71 -3.18
N TRP A 205 -7.57 -7.96 -3.16
CA TRP A 205 -7.07 -8.55 -1.92
C TRP A 205 -5.85 -7.81 -1.38
N ASP A 206 -5.63 -7.93 -0.07
CA ASP A 206 -4.47 -7.35 0.62
C ASP A 206 -3.14 -7.96 0.15
N VAL A 207 -3.21 -9.18 -0.39
CA VAL A 207 -2.11 -9.88 -1.08
C VAL A 207 -2.70 -10.78 -2.17
N ARG A 208 -2.09 -10.78 -3.35
CA ARG A 208 -2.58 -11.60 -4.47
C ARG A 208 -1.44 -12.04 -5.40
N PRO A 209 -1.57 -13.17 -6.10
CA PRO A 209 -0.72 -13.48 -7.24
C PRO A 209 -0.91 -12.45 -8.36
N HIS A 210 0.18 -12.13 -9.06
CA HIS A 210 0.15 -11.29 -10.25
C HIS A 210 0.79 -12.04 -11.43
N PRO A 211 0.04 -12.91 -12.15
CA PRO A 211 0.54 -13.81 -13.18
C PRO A 211 1.34 -13.12 -14.28
N ALA A 212 0.83 -12.00 -14.79
CA ALA A 212 1.49 -11.27 -15.88
C ALA A 212 2.89 -10.75 -15.55
N LEU A 213 3.21 -10.58 -14.27
CA LEU A 213 4.54 -10.16 -13.79
C LEU A 213 5.32 -11.29 -13.13
N GLY A 214 4.71 -12.46 -12.89
CA GLY A 214 5.33 -13.56 -12.16
C GLY A 214 5.66 -13.20 -10.71
N THR A 215 4.80 -12.40 -10.06
CA THR A 215 5.07 -11.86 -8.71
C THR A 215 3.96 -12.17 -7.73
N LEU A 216 4.31 -12.15 -6.44
CA LEU A 216 3.37 -11.93 -5.35
C LEU A 216 3.26 -10.42 -5.09
N GLU A 217 2.06 -9.87 -5.17
CA GLU A 217 1.75 -8.46 -4.92
C GLU A 217 1.17 -8.29 -3.52
N VAL A 218 1.91 -7.62 -2.63
CA VAL A 218 1.42 -7.18 -1.31
C VAL A 218 0.91 -5.76 -1.43
N ARG A 219 -0.35 -5.53 -1.05
CA ARG A 219 -1.12 -4.29 -1.21
C ARG A 219 -1.55 -3.68 0.12
N MET A 220 -1.21 -4.35 1.23
CA MET A 220 -1.69 -4.01 2.56
C MET A 220 -1.20 -2.66 3.06
N PRO A 221 0.08 -2.24 2.89
CA PRO A 221 0.58 -1.02 3.50
C PRO A 221 -0.15 0.22 3.02
N ASP A 222 -0.43 1.15 3.94
CA ASP A 222 -0.75 2.53 3.60
C ASP A 222 0.43 3.17 2.86
N GLN A 223 0.17 4.21 2.05
CA GLN A 223 1.24 4.97 1.40
C GLN A 223 2.03 5.76 2.45
N PRO A 224 3.33 5.50 2.63
CA PRO A 224 4.16 6.29 3.54
C PRO A 224 4.40 7.72 3.03
N THR A 225 4.41 8.67 3.95
CA THR A 225 4.80 10.07 3.68
C THR A 225 6.31 10.15 3.45
N ASP A 226 7.11 9.60 4.35
CA ASP A 226 8.54 9.46 4.15
C ASP A 226 8.82 8.38 3.08
N VAL A 227 9.44 8.81 1.98
CA VAL A 227 9.76 7.90 0.87
C VAL A 227 10.73 6.79 1.27
N ARG A 228 11.59 7.03 2.28
CA ARG A 228 12.54 6.03 2.79
C ARG A 228 11.82 4.87 3.51
N LEU A 229 10.66 5.13 4.13
CA LEU A 229 9.82 4.08 4.70
C LEU A 229 9.19 3.21 3.62
N SER A 230 8.87 3.76 2.44
CA SER A 230 8.39 2.94 1.32
C SER A 230 9.43 1.87 0.91
N ALA A 231 10.72 2.23 0.85
CA ALA A 231 11.79 1.28 0.60
C ALA A 231 12.00 0.29 1.76
N ALA A 232 11.84 0.73 3.00
CA ALA A 232 11.93 -0.13 4.17
C ALA A 232 10.81 -1.18 4.19
N PHE A 233 9.56 -0.81 3.88
CA PHE A 233 8.46 -1.77 3.75
C PHE A 233 8.63 -2.70 2.55
N ALA A 234 9.18 -2.24 1.43
CA ALA A 234 9.53 -3.10 0.32
C ALA A 234 10.59 -4.14 0.73
N ALA A 235 11.61 -3.74 1.48
CA ALA A 235 12.63 -4.63 2.04
C ALA A 235 12.03 -5.63 3.04
N LEU A 236 11.11 -5.19 3.91
CA LEU A 236 10.42 -6.07 4.86
C LEU A 236 9.61 -7.13 4.13
N VAL A 237 8.80 -6.73 3.15
CA VAL A 237 7.99 -7.67 2.35
C VAL A 237 8.87 -8.65 1.59
N GLN A 238 9.96 -8.19 0.97
CA GLN A 238 10.90 -9.06 0.27
C GLN A 238 11.56 -10.08 1.23
N ALA A 239 12.02 -9.61 2.40
CA ALA A 239 12.65 -10.48 3.40
C ALA A 239 11.65 -11.50 3.97
N LEU A 240 10.39 -11.10 4.19
CA LEU A 240 9.33 -12.00 4.65
C LEU A 240 9.01 -13.06 3.60
N CYS A 241 8.90 -12.69 2.32
CA CYS A 241 8.73 -13.64 1.21
C CYS A 241 9.90 -14.62 1.13
N ALA A 242 11.14 -14.14 1.22
CA ALA A 242 12.32 -15.01 1.21
C ALA A 242 12.32 -15.98 2.40
N THR A 243 11.98 -15.50 3.60
CA THR A 243 11.84 -16.34 4.80
C THR A 243 10.76 -17.40 4.62
N ALA A 244 9.62 -17.05 4.00
CA ALA A 244 8.55 -18.00 3.70
C ALA A 244 8.99 -19.09 2.69
N LEU A 245 9.71 -18.70 1.65
CA LEU A 245 10.23 -19.64 0.64
C LEU A 245 11.27 -20.59 1.24
N ASP A 246 12.06 -20.13 2.19
CA ASP A 246 13.02 -20.96 2.95
C ASP A 246 12.34 -21.86 4.00
N GLY A 247 11.01 -21.77 4.18
CA GLY A 247 10.23 -22.54 5.16
C GLY A 247 10.29 -21.98 6.58
N GLY A 248 10.85 -20.79 6.79
CA GLY A 248 10.95 -20.14 8.09
C GLY A 248 9.65 -19.47 8.57
N ALA A 249 8.80 -19.04 7.64
CA ALA A 249 7.45 -18.58 7.95
C ALA A 249 6.43 -19.63 7.50
N ARG A 250 5.43 -19.89 8.34
CA ARG A 250 4.36 -20.86 8.03
C ARG A 250 3.03 -20.16 7.99
N GLY A 251 2.19 -20.52 7.04
CA GLY A 251 0.80 -20.11 6.95
C GLY A 251 -0.07 -20.86 7.95
N GLY A 252 -1.32 -20.45 8.06
CA GLY A 252 -2.29 -21.20 8.83
C GLY A 252 -3.16 -20.40 9.78
N SER A 253 -3.04 -19.07 9.81
CA SER A 253 -4.00 -18.27 10.58
C SER A 253 -5.40 -18.41 9.99
N PRO A 254 -6.42 -18.79 10.80
CA PRO A 254 -7.78 -18.84 10.36
C PRO A 254 -8.24 -17.47 9.81
N ARG A 255 -9.06 -17.49 8.75
CA ARG A 255 -9.59 -16.24 8.16
C ARG A 255 -10.26 -15.30 9.17
N PRO A 256 -11.01 -15.77 10.17
CA PRO A 256 -11.59 -14.90 11.20
C PRO A 256 -10.51 -14.13 11.99
N ASP A 257 -9.40 -14.77 12.32
CA ASP A 257 -8.28 -14.12 13.04
C ASP A 257 -7.64 -13.03 12.19
N TYR A 258 -7.44 -13.29 10.91
CA TYR A 258 -6.95 -12.28 9.97
C TYR A 258 -7.88 -11.06 9.90
N VAL A 259 -9.20 -11.28 9.78
CA VAL A 259 -10.19 -10.20 9.72
C VAL A 259 -10.17 -9.39 11.01
N GLN A 260 -10.10 -10.06 12.17
CA GLN A 260 -10.00 -9.42 13.48
C GLN A 260 -8.72 -8.58 13.58
N ASN A 261 -7.58 -9.16 13.22
CA ASN A 261 -6.28 -8.48 13.25
C ASN A 261 -6.25 -7.29 12.29
N ARG A 262 -6.79 -7.45 11.08
CA ARG A 262 -6.87 -6.39 10.07
C ARG A 262 -7.68 -5.20 10.60
N TRP A 263 -8.81 -5.46 11.25
CA TRP A 263 -9.62 -4.42 11.85
C TRP A 263 -8.88 -3.73 13.01
N SER A 264 -8.27 -4.50 13.91
CA SER A 264 -7.52 -3.98 15.05
C SER A 264 -6.34 -3.11 14.60
N ALA A 265 -5.58 -3.58 13.61
CA ALA A 265 -4.48 -2.84 13.01
C ALA A 265 -4.95 -1.51 12.37
N ALA A 266 -6.02 -1.57 11.57
CA ALA A 266 -6.60 -0.37 10.96
C ALA A 266 -7.09 0.64 12.02
N ARG A 267 -7.70 0.15 13.10
CA ARG A 267 -8.27 1.00 14.16
C ARG A 267 -7.20 1.64 15.05
N PHE A 268 -6.18 0.88 15.45
CA PHE A 268 -5.27 1.27 16.52
C PHE A 268 -3.82 1.47 16.07
N GLY A 269 -3.46 1.12 14.81
CA GLY A 269 -2.08 1.16 14.33
C GLY A 269 -1.16 0.33 15.22
N VAL A 270 0.01 0.85 15.56
CA VAL A 270 0.98 0.16 16.44
C VAL A 270 0.49 -0.03 17.87
N ARG A 271 -0.56 0.66 18.30
CA ARG A 271 -1.19 0.47 19.62
C ARG A 271 -2.17 -0.71 19.64
N ALA A 272 -2.34 -1.42 18.51
CA ALA A 272 -3.18 -2.61 18.44
C ALA A 272 -2.63 -3.74 19.30
N LYS A 273 -3.55 -4.64 19.71
CA LYS A 273 -3.21 -6.02 20.03
C LYS A 273 -3.68 -6.90 18.90
N LEU A 274 -2.88 -7.88 18.55
CA LEU A 274 -3.11 -8.78 17.43
C LEU A 274 -3.01 -10.23 17.88
N ILE A 275 -3.80 -11.10 17.30
CA ILE A 275 -3.65 -12.55 17.43
C ILE A 275 -2.36 -12.93 16.69
N HIS A 276 -1.48 -13.65 17.37
CA HIS A 276 -0.24 -14.14 16.78
C HIS A 276 -0.53 -15.00 15.53
N PRO A 277 0.31 -14.98 14.48
CA PRO A 277 0.10 -15.75 13.24
C PRO A 277 -0.15 -17.25 13.43
N ASP A 278 0.32 -17.86 14.52
CA ASP A 278 0.05 -19.26 14.86
C ASP A 278 -1.24 -19.49 15.68
N GLY A 279 -1.97 -18.41 16.03
CA GLY A 279 -3.20 -18.48 16.81
C GLY A 279 -3.04 -18.71 18.31
N SER A 280 -1.79 -18.75 18.83
CA SER A 280 -1.51 -19.17 20.22
C SER A 280 -1.68 -18.08 21.28
N SER A 281 -1.59 -16.80 20.88
CA SER A 281 -1.53 -15.67 21.82
C SER A 281 -2.13 -14.40 21.24
N PHE A 282 -2.38 -13.41 22.11
CA PHE A 282 -2.89 -12.08 21.74
C PHE A 282 -1.94 -11.03 22.33
N LEU A 283 -1.09 -10.47 21.47
CA LEU A 283 0.07 -9.67 21.84
C LEU A 283 -0.04 -8.21 21.36
N PRO A 284 0.64 -7.26 22.02
CA PRO A 284 0.85 -5.93 21.46
C PRO A 284 1.51 -6.00 20.08
N ALA A 285 1.08 -5.15 19.15
CA ALA A 285 1.68 -5.08 17.82
C ALA A 285 3.18 -4.75 17.87
N THR A 286 3.61 -4.01 18.88
CA THR A 286 5.03 -3.69 19.10
C THR A 286 5.88 -4.92 19.43
N GLU A 287 5.36 -5.87 20.21
CA GLU A 287 6.03 -7.13 20.51
C GLU A 287 6.08 -8.02 19.26
N LEU A 288 4.94 -8.13 18.55
CA LEU A 288 4.89 -8.87 17.30
C LEU A 288 5.81 -8.28 16.23
N ALA A 289 5.99 -6.94 16.21
CA ALA A 289 6.89 -6.28 15.28
C ALA A 289 8.36 -6.63 15.56
N ALA A 290 8.76 -6.68 16.82
CA ALA A 290 10.10 -7.14 17.19
C ALA A 290 10.33 -8.59 16.73
N GLU A 291 9.35 -9.45 16.97
CA GLU A 291 9.40 -10.86 16.54
C GLU A 291 9.48 -11.01 15.01
N LEU A 292 8.66 -10.24 14.25
CA LEU A 292 8.73 -10.24 12.79
C LEU A 292 10.11 -9.79 12.29
N LEU A 293 10.67 -8.72 12.86
CA LEU A 293 11.98 -8.21 12.47
C LEU A 293 13.10 -9.23 12.76
N GLU A 294 13.03 -9.95 13.89
CA GLU A 294 13.94 -11.06 14.19
C GLU A 294 13.76 -12.23 13.21
N LEU A 295 12.52 -12.61 12.91
CA LEU A 295 12.19 -13.69 11.97
C LEU A 295 12.79 -13.43 10.58
N VAL A 296 12.71 -12.20 10.07
CA VAL A 296 13.17 -11.85 8.72
C VAL A 296 14.66 -11.45 8.67
N ALA A 297 15.32 -11.23 9.81
CA ALA A 297 16.70 -10.73 9.87
C ALA A 297 17.71 -11.59 9.09
N PRO A 298 17.68 -12.93 9.13
CA PRO A 298 18.60 -13.75 8.33
C PRO A 298 18.41 -13.55 6.81
N ALA A 299 17.18 -13.49 6.34
CA ALA A 299 16.85 -13.21 4.94
C ALA A 299 17.26 -11.79 4.54
N ALA A 300 16.97 -10.79 5.37
CA ALA A 300 17.37 -9.41 5.13
C ALA A 300 18.89 -9.23 5.06
N ALA A 301 19.65 -9.95 5.91
CA ALA A 301 21.11 -9.93 5.86
C ALA A 301 21.64 -10.53 4.55
N ARG A 302 21.10 -11.66 4.11
CA ARG A 302 21.43 -12.30 2.84
C ARG A 302 21.10 -11.43 1.63
N LEU A 303 19.99 -10.70 1.68
CA LEU A 303 19.52 -9.78 0.63
C LEU A 303 20.18 -8.40 0.70
N GLY A 304 21.04 -8.13 1.70
CA GLY A 304 21.70 -6.83 1.88
C GLY A 304 20.77 -5.70 2.32
N SER A 305 19.57 -6.01 2.82
CA SER A 305 18.52 -5.03 3.15
C SER A 305 18.36 -4.73 4.65
N ALA A 306 19.20 -5.30 5.53
CA ALA A 306 19.08 -5.15 6.98
C ALA A 306 19.07 -3.69 7.46
N LYS A 307 19.85 -2.80 6.83
CA LYS A 307 19.87 -1.37 7.15
C LYS A 307 18.55 -0.65 6.80
N LEU A 308 17.81 -1.15 5.83
CA LEU A 308 16.51 -0.59 5.46
C LEU A 308 15.45 -0.95 6.50
N LEU A 309 15.47 -2.18 7.02
CA LEU A 309 14.56 -2.61 8.07
C LEU A 309 14.71 -1.78 9.35
N ALA A 310 15.92 -1.32 9.67
CA ALA A 310 16.17 -0.47 10.83
C ALA A 310 15.48 0.91 10.79
N ARG A 311 14.87 1.27 9.66
CA ARG A 311 14.06 2.49 9.52
C ARG A 311 12.63 2.31 10.00
N ILE A 312 12.17 1.07 10.16
CA ILE A 312 10.83 0.78 10.66
C ILE A 312 10.87 0.91 12.18
N ASP A 313 10.12 1.89 12.70
CA ASP A 313 9.93 2.04 14.14
C ASP A 313 8.78 1.11 14.58
N PRO A 314 9.05 0.10 15.41
CA PRO A 314 7.99 -0.79 15.89
C PRO A 314 7.06 -0.12 16.90
N SER A 315 7.43 1.05 17.45
CA SER A 315 6.68 1.77 18.49
C SER A 315 5.80 2.91 17.97
N GLY A 316 5.95 3.32 16.69
CA GLY A 316 5.23 4.41 16.07
C GLY A 316 4.83 4.15 14.63
N CYS A 317 3.85 4.90 14.14
CA CYS A 317 3.48 4.94 12.73
C CYS A 317 3.20 6.38 12.28
N GLU A 318 3.17 6.64 10.97
CA GLU A 318 2.99 8.00 10.46
C GLU A 318 1.62 8.60 10.76
N ALA A 319 0.61 7.77 11.08
CA ALA A 319 -0.68 8.26 11.58
C ALA A 319 -0.54 9.01 12.90
N ASP A 320 0.40 8.64 13.77
CA ASP A 320 0.62 9.31 15.05
C ASP A 320 1.05 10.77 14.83
N MET A 321 1.91 11.02 13.84
CA MET A 321 2.34 12.38 13.48
C MET A 321 1.19 13.23 12.92
N GLN A 322 0.25 12.63 12.19
CA GLN A 322 -0.93 13.33 11.71
C GLN A 322 -1.93 13.62 12.84
N LEU A 323 -1.98 12.79 13.89
CA LEU A 323 -2.85 12.96 15.05
C LEU A 323 -2.37 14.09 15.99
N GLU A 324 -1.11 14.51 15.89
CA GLU A 324 -0.57 15.67 16.63
C GLU A 324 -1.06 17.00 16.03
N ALA A 325 -1.53 17.03 14.79
CA ALA A 325 -2.02 18.24 14.14
C ALA A 325 -3.35 18.70 14.75
N ALA A 326 -3.47 20.01 15.01
CA ALA A 326 -4.66 20.61 15.59
C ALA A 326 -5.83 20.73 14.59
N SER A 327 -5.55 20.56 13.30
CA SER A 327 -6.56 20.65 12.23
C SER A 327 -6.18 19.78 11.03
N PRO A 328 -7.16 19.42 10.16
CA PRO A 328 -6.86 18.68 8.95
C PRO A 328 -6.00 19.50 7.96
N GLN A 329 -6.05 20.84 8.01
CA GLN A 329 -5.19 21.72 7.21
C GLN A 329 -3.74 21.64 7.68
N GLU A 330 -3.50 21.67 8.99
CA GLU A 330 -2.17 21.48 9.57
C GLU A 330 -1.61 20.09 9.28
N ALA A 331 -2.45 19.05 9.36
CA ALA A 331 -2.06 17.71 8.96
C ALA A 331 -1.61 17.67 7.48
N ALA A 332 -2.36 18.31 6.56
CA ALA A 332 -2.01 18.39 5.16
C ALA A 332 -0.69 19.15 4.91
N ALA A 333 -0.48 20.27 5.60
CA ALA A 333 0.79 21.01 5.55
C ALA A 333 1.97 20.14 6.01
N GLY A 334 1.81 19.41 7.09
CA GLY A 334 2.80 18.46 7.58
C GLY A 334 3.10 17.33 6.59
N LEU A 335 2.09 16.84 5.88
CA LEU A 335 2.27 15.84 4.81
C LEU A 335 3.09 16.40 3.64
N VAL A 336 2.78 17.63 3.18
CA VAL A 336 3.54 18.30 2.11
C VAL A 336 5.00 18.43 2.51
N ALA A 337 5.28 18.99 3.69
CA ALA A 337 6.65 19.24 4.16
C ALA A 337 7.48 17.95 4.23
N ARG A 338 6.90 16.83 4.69
CA ARG A 338 7.60 15.55 4.85
C ARG A 338 7.67 14.72 3.56
N SER A 339 6.79 14.96 2.60
CA SER A 339 6.78 14.21 1.33
C SER A 339 7.97 14.51 0.44
N VAL A 340 8.62 15.64 0.62
CA VAL A 340 9.75 16.14 -0.20
C VAL A 340 11.06 16.26 0.60
N ALA A 341 11.05 15.87 1.88
CA ALA A 341 12.20 15.91 2.78
C ALA A 341 13.25 14.82 2.44
#